data_6e708075ecd323f314edd3add10ac3e4
#
_entry.id   6e708075ecd323f314edd3add10ac3e4
#
_cell.length_a   1.000
_cell.length_b   1.000
_cell.length_c   1.000
_cell.angle_alpha   90.00
_cell.angle_beta   90.00
_cell.angle_gamma   90.00
#
_symmetry.space_group_name_H-M   'P 1'
#
loop_
_entity.id
_entity.type
_entity.pdbx_description
1 polymer ?
#
loop_
_entity_poly.entity_id
_entity_poly.type
_entity_poly.pdbx_seq_one_letter_code
_entity_poly.pdbx_strand_id
1 'polypeptide(L)'
;MVGSHNLRGVSDADEQLSQVRTSFLTAAGCSAGAVFFFCIRSVFPIAYTFFFVAVPILLALVFLTLGFAEIARQRRGVLMHVEPEGIALYPFVFPFYVSSISSVFLMSCGPIALLLFLIHPDAISGLILGFSYSFLGYTMLKMTEYRPSHIHRSPLITLGPDHLSIQPLLHDNPTRIRWDRNPQIEGFELFVAANEPHQLMHVSTRDSEDAFVFEMRGMPICYWQLARLMNHFVAHPEDRATLGTPQGPQLITDILTAG
;
A
#
# COMPACT_ATOMS: atom_id res chain seq x y z
N MET A 1 -9.46 24.26 21.15
CA MET A 1 -8.11 24.63 20.64
C MET A 1 -7.68 23.53 19.75
N VAL A 2 -7.93 23.66 18.44
CA VAL A 2 -7.45 22.73 17.43
C VAL A 2 -5.95 23.03 17.30
N GLY A 3 -5.11 22.06 17.70
CA GLY A 3 -3.67 22.19 17.53
C GLY A 3 -3.36 22.40 16.04
N SER A 4 -2.45 23.32 15.75
CA SER A 4 -1.92 23.49 14.38
C SER A 4 -1.28 22.19 13.96
N HIS A 5 -2.05 21.32 13.30
CA HIS A 5 -1.51 20.13 12.66
C HIS A 5 -0.51 20.59 11.61
N ASN A 6 0.70 20.05 11.68
CA ASN A 6 1.75 20.37 10.72
C ASN A 6 1.45 19.58 9.43
N LEU A 7 0.48 20.07 8.63
CA LEU A 7 0.06 19.43 7.39
C LEU A 7 1.19 19.53 6.37
N ARG A 8 1.49 18.40 5.75
CA ARG A 8 2.48 18.30 4.68
C ARG A 8 1.81 18.52 3.32
N GLY A 9 2.58 19.01 2.37
CA GLY A 9 2.11 19.19 1.01
C GLY A 9 1.86 17.86 0.28
N VAL A 10 1.12 17.92 -0.82
CA VAL A 10 0.78 16.77 -1.66
C VAL A 10 2.04 16.06 -2.21
N SER A 11 3.06 16.82 -2.64
CA SER A 11 4.32 16.28 -3.14
C SER A 11 5.08 15.44 -2.12
N ASP A 12 5.14 15.91 -0.87
CA ASP A 12 5.83 15.22 0.22
C ASP A 12 5.10 13.93 0.60
N ALA A 13 3.76 13.94 0.51
CA ALA A 13 2.93 12.77 0.76
C ALA A 13 3.16 11.68 -0.30
N ASP A 14 3.26 12.05 -1.58
CA ASP A 14 3.53 11.11 -2.67
C ASP A 14 4.95 10.53 -2.61
N GLU A 15 5.96 11.32 -2.21
CA GLU A 15 7.32 10.83 -2.00
C GLU A 15 7.39 9.78 -0.89
N GLN A 16 6.65 9.98 0.20
CA GLN A 16 6.57 9.03 1.30
C GLN A 16 5.83 7.73 0.95
N LEU A 17 4.82 7.79 0.07
CA LEU A 17 4.16 6.60 -0.46
C LEU A 17 5.08 5.77 -1.33
N SER A 18 6.10 6.38 -1.96
CA SER A 18 7.02 5.69 -2.85
C SER A 18 7.99 4.83 -2.05
N GLN A 19 7.60 3.59 -1.80
CA GLN A 19 8.47 2.57 -1.18
C GLN A 19 9.43 1.90 -2.19
N VAL A 20 9.48 2.39 -3.42
CA VAL A 20 10.28 1.79 -4.51
C VAL A 20 11.74 1.65 -4.11
N ARG A 21 12.37 2.74 -3.68
CA ARG A 21 13.79 2.76 -3.30
C ARG A 21 14.08 1.80 -2.14
N THR A 22 13.24 1.83 -1.11
CA THR A 22 13.39 0.96 0.07
C THR A 22 13.23 -0.51 -0.30
N SER A 23 12.25 -0.85 -1.14
CA SER A 23 12.03 -2.22 -1.61
C SER A 23 13.24 -2.76 -2.39
N PHE A 24 13.79 -1.98 -3.33
CA PHE A 24 14.99 -2.40 -4.08
C PHE A 24 16.25 -2.49 -3.22
N LEU A 25 16.46 -1.58 -2.28
CA LEU A 25 17.60 -1.66 -1.35
C LEU A 25 17.50 -2.88 -0.45
N THR A 26 16.31 -3.18 0.07
CA THR A 26 16.08 -4.39 0.89
C THR A 26 16.29 -5.65 0.07
N ALA A 27 15.77 -5.70 -1.15
CA ALA A 27 16.00 -6.83 -2.07
C ALA A 27 17.48 -7.05 -2.36
N ALA A 28 18.24 -5.97 -2.62
CA ALA A 28 19.67 -6.03 -2.86
C ALA A 28 20.42 -6.54 -1.62
N GLY A 29 20.08 -6.04 -0.43
CA GLY A 29 20.65 -6.51 0.85
C GLY A 29 20.40 -7.99 1.10
N CYS A 30 19.17 -8.46 0.91
CA CYS A 30 18.80 -9.88 1.02
C CYS A 30 19.56 -10.74 0.01
N SER A 31 19.68 -10.28 -1.24
CA SER A 31 20.42 -11.01 -2.29
C SER A 31 21.90 -11.09 -1.97
N ALA A 32 22.52 -10.00 -1.55
CA ALA A 32 23.92 -9.98 -1.15
C ALA A 32 24.21 -10.91 0.03
N GLY A 33 23.34 -10.91 1.05
CA GLY A 33 23.40 -11.84 2.18
C GLY A 33 23.31 -13.29 1.72
N ALA A 34 22.35 -13.63 0.86
CA ALA A 34 22.18 -14.98 0.32
C ALA A 34 23.44 -15.45 -0.45
N VAL A 35 24.01 -14.59 -1.32
CA VAL A 35 25.23 -14.90 -2.07
C VAL A 35 26.41 -15.13 -1.12
N PHE A 36 26.59 -14.27 -0.13
CA PHE A 36 27.65 -14.42 0.87
C PHE A 36 27.55 -15.78 1.58
N PHE A 37 26.38 -16.13 2.12
CA PHE A 37 26.18 -17.42 2.81
C PHE A 37 26.29 -18.62 1.83
N PHE A 38 25.87 -18.46 0.59
CA PHE A 38 26.08 -19.51 -0.42
C PHE A 38 27.56 -19.76 -0.70
N CYS A 39 28.39 -18.73 -0.75
CA CYS A 39 29.84 -18.87 -0.97
C CYS A 39 30.52 -19.62 0.18
N ILE A 40 30.05 -19.45 1.43
CA ILE A 40 30.63 -20.09 2.62
C ILE A 40 29.86 -21.38 3.03
N ARG A 41 28.92 -21.86 2.21
CA ARG A 41 28.05 -23.02 2.52
C ARG A 41 28.79 -24.29 2.90
N SER A 42 30.03 -24.48 2.41
CA SER A 42 30.85 -25.67 2.72
C SER A 42 31.24 -25.78 4.20
N VAL A 43 31.14 -24.66 4.93
CA VAL A 43 31.45 -24.57 6.36
C VAL A 43 30.24 -24.89 7.23
N PHE A 44 29.03 -24.86 6.65
CA PHE A 44 27.77 -25.00 7.39
C PHE A 44 26.97 -26.27 7.03
N PRO A 45 26.25 -26.89 7.98
CA PRO A 45 25.28 -27.96 7.71
C PRO A 45 24.18 -27.52 6.72
N ILE A 46 23.59 -28.48 6.03
CA ILE A 46 22.60 -28.25 4.97
C ILE A 46 21.36 -27.45 5.48
N ALA A 47 20.97 -27.64 6.74
CA ALA A 47 19.86 -26.91 7.35
C ALA A 47 20.11 -25.39 7.41
N TYR A 48 21.35 -24.97 7.59
CA TYR A 48 21.71 -23.53 7.54
C TYR A 48 21.60 -22.96 6.16
N THR A 49 21.94 -23.73 5.13
CA THR A 49 21.84 -23.28 3.75
C THR A 49 20.39 -22.89 3.43
N PHE A 50 19.40 -23.64 3.92
CA PHE A 50 18.01 -23.28 3.72
C PHE A 50 17.68 -21.92 4.34
N PHE A 51 18.00 -21.69 5.61
CA PHE A 51 17.62 -20.46 6.31
C PHE A 51 18.44 -19.25 5.89
N PHE A 52 19.73 -19.41 5.62
CA PHE A 52 20.60 -18.30 5.25
C PHE A 52 20.63 -17.99 3.75
N VAL A 53 20.16 -18.90 2.89
CA VAL A 53 20.16 -18.71 1.45
C VAL A 53 18.75 -18.67 0.89
N ALA A 54 17.94 -19.71 1.11
CA ALA A 54 16.62 -19.80 0.48
C ALA A 54 15.66 -18.73 1.02
N VAL A 55 15.61 -18.49 2.34
CA VAL A 55 14.74 -17.49 2.94
C VAL A 55 15.09 -16.08 2.48
N PRO A 56 16.34 -15.60 2.52
CA PRO A 56 16.71 -14.29 1.97
C PRO A 56 16.44 -14.16 0.47
N ILE A 57 16.65 -15.19 -0.35
CA ILE A 57 16.30 -15.16 -1.79
C ILE A 57 14.80 -14.95 -1.98
N LEU A 58 13.97 -15.68 -1.25
CA LEU A 58 12.52 -15.51 -1.33
C LEU A 58 12.08 -14.12 -0.88
N LEU A 59 12.67 -13.58 0.20
CA LEU A 59 12.42 -12.21 0.63
C LEU A 59 12.88 -11.20 -0.42
N ALA A 60 14.04 -11.40 -1.03
CA ALA A 60 14.50 -10.54 -2.13
C ALA A 60 13.50 -10.52 -3.29
N LEU A 61 12.97 -11.68 -3.70
CA LEU A 61 11.95 -11.77 -4.74
C LEU A 61 10.66 -11.05 -4.35
N VAL A 62 10.23 -11.15 -3.08
CA VAL A 62 9.07 -10.42 -2.56
C VAL A 62 9.29 -8.92 -2.68
N PHE A 63 10.40 -8.39 -2.21
CA PHE A 63 10.69 -6.96 -2.27
C PHE A 63 10.87 -6.45 -3.70
N LEU A 64 11.48 -7.23 -4.60
CA LEU A 64 11.53 -6.91 -6.03
C LEU A 64 10.14 -6.83 -6.62
N THR A 65 9.27 -7.79 -6.31
CA THR A 65 7.90 -7.81 -6.80
C THR A 65 7.12 -6.59 -6.33
N LEU A 66 7.26 -6.20 -5.05
CA LEU A 66 6.65 -4.99 -4.49
C LEU A 66 7.19 -3.73 -5.18
N GLY A 67 8.51 -3.62 -5.38
CA GLY A 67 9.12 -2.49 -6.07
C GLY A 67 8.63 -2.33 -7.51
N PHE A 68 8.57 -3.43 -8.27
CA PHE A 68 8.04 -3.40 -9.64
C PHE A 68 6.53 -3.12 -9.70
N ALA A 69 5.76 -3.66 -8.76
CA ALA A 69 4.33 -3.37 -8.68
C ALA A 69 4.07 -1.89 -8.41
N GLU A 70 4.87 -1.27 -7.54
CA GLU A 70 4.77 0.16 -7.27
C GLU A 70 5.17 1.02 -8.49
N ILE A 71 6.24 0.67 -9.21
CA ILE A 71 6.59 1.33 -10.47
C ILE A 71 5.46 1.15 -11.50
N ALA A 72 4.88 -0.04 -11.58
CA ALA A 72 3.77 -0.29 -12.49
C ALA A 72 2.54 0.54 -12.14
N ARG A 73 2.25 0.72 -10.84
CA ARG A 73 1.18 1.60 -10.36
C ARG A 73 1.42 3.06 -10.79
N GLN A 74 2.64 3.55 -10.64
CA GLN A 74 2.99 4.93 -11.00
C GLN A 74 2.96 5.18 -12.52
N ARG A 75 3.32 4.17 -13.33
CA ARG A 75 3.44 4.29 -14.79
C ARG A 75 2.17 3.92 -15.56
N ARG A 76 1.41 2.95 -15.05
CA ARG A 76 0.16 2.54 -15.69
C ARG A 76 -0.88 3.59 -15.40
N GLY A 77 -1.60 3.98 -16.45
CA GLY A 77 -2.80 4.79 -16.29
C GLY A 77 -3.72 4.17 -15.23
N VAL A 78 -4.46 5.01 -14.56
CA VAL A 78 -5.38 4.63 -13.49
C VAL A 78 -6.34 3.56 -13.98
N LEU A 79 -6.44 2.44 -13.26
CA LEU A 79 -7.49 1.43 -13.52
C LEU A 79 -8.82 2.03 -13.10
N MET A 80 -9.58 2.47 -14.09
CA MET A 80 -10.89 3.10 -13.93
C MET A 80 -11.97 2.16 -14.40
N HIS A 81 -13.01 2.04 -13.61
CA HIS A 81 -14.22 1.32 -13.98
C HIS A 81 -15.39 2.28 -14.03
N VAL A 82 -16.18 2.20 -15.11
CA VAL A 82 -17.42 2.97 -15.21
C VAL A 82 -18.50 2.22 -14.44
N GLU A 83 -19.04 2.86 -13.43
CA GLU A 83 -20.14 2.37 -12.63
C GLU A 83 -21.36 3.29 -12.79
N PRO A 84 -22.56 2.85 -12.40
CA PRO A 84 -23.77 3.69 -12.48
C PRO A 84 -23.66 5.01 -11.69
N GLU A 85 -22.87 5.02 -10.63
CA GLU A 85 -22.64 6.21 -9.77
C GLU A 85 -21.51 7.12 -10.28
N GLY A 86 -20.70 6.70 -11.27
CA GLY A 86 -19.58 7.47 -11.80
C GLY A 86 -18.36 6.61 -12.14
N ILE A 87 -17.18 7.20 -12.05
CA ILE A 87 -15.91 6.51 -12.28
C ILE A 87 -15.35 5.99 -10.96
N ALA A 88 -15.24 4.68 -10.85
CA ALA A 88 -14.74 3.98 -9.68
C ALA A 88 -13.23 3.71 -9.80
N LEU A 89 -12.48 4.04 -8.74
CA LEU A 89 -11.05 3.78 -8.58
C LEU A 89 -10.88 2.75 -7.47
N TYR A 90 -10.48 1.53 -7.85
CA TYR A 90 -10.33 0.42 -6.93
C TYR A 90 -8.98 0.45 -6.22
N PRO A 91 -8.92 0.03 -4.94
CA PRO A 91 -7.69 0.09 -4.17
C PRO A 91 -6.61 -0.83 -4.74
N PHE A 92 -5.36 -0.40 -4.62
CA PHE A 92 -4.19 -1.20 -4.95
C PHE A 92 -3.85 -2.13 -3.78
N VAL A 93 -4.52 -3.28 -3.73
CA VAL A 93 -4.43 -4.24 -2.62
C VAL A 93 -3.28 -5.25 -2.72
N PHE A 94 -2.59 -5.31 -3.86
CA PHE A 94 -1.52 -6.26 -4.11
C PHE A 94 -0.44 -6.31 -3.01
N PRO A 95 0.07 -5.17 -2.48
CA PRO A 95 1.07 -5.19 -1.41
C PRO A 95 0.60 -5.89 -0.13
N PHE A 96 -0.68 -5.76 0.20
CA PHE A 96 -1.25 -6.38 1.41
C PHE A 96 -1.31 -7.92 1.28
N TYR A 97 -1.66 -8.42 0.08
CA TYR A 97 -1.61 -9.87 -0.18
C TYR A 97 -0.18 -10.40 -0.12
N VAL A 98 0.77 -9.71 -0.76
CA VAL A 98 2.18 -10.12 -0.75
C VAL A 98 2.74 -10.11 0.67
N SER A 99 2.46 -9.07 1.47
CA SER A 99 2.86 -8.98 2.87
C SER A 99 2.28 -10.13 3.70
N SER A 100 0.99 -10.43 3.54
CA SER A 100 0.33 -11.52 4.27
C SER A 100 0.90 -12.89 3.90
N ILE A 101 1.11 -13.17 2.61
CA ILE A 101 1.72 -14.42 2.13
C ILE A 101 3.15 -14.57 2.68
N SER A 102 3.93 -13.49 2.65
CA SER A 102 5.30 -13.48 3.19
C SER A 102 5.33 -13.75 4.68
N SER A 103 4.39 -13.19 5.44
CA SER A 103 4.26 -13.43 6.88
C SER A 103 3.94 -14.89 7.16
N VAL A 104 3.00 -15.50 6.44
CA VAL A 104 2.65 -16.92 6.56
C VAL A 104 3.84 -17.82 6.20
N PHE A 105 4.57 -17.45 5.11
CA PHE A 105 5.79 -18.17 4.73
C PHE A 105 6.84 -18.12 5.86
N LEU A 106 7.12 -16.95 6.42
CA LEU A 106 8.06 -16.82 7.53
C LEU A 106 7.59 -17.62 8.76
N MET A 107 6.30 -17.62 9.06
CA MET A 107 5.75 -18.43 10.15
C MET A 107 5.99 -19.94 9.95
N SER A 108 5.99 -20.42 8.72
CA SER A 108 6.25 -21.83 8.41
C SER A 108 7.71 -22.26 8.65
N CYS A 109 8.65 -21.30 8.77
CA CYS A 109 10.07 -21.59 9.01
C CYS A 109 10.30 -22.31 10.35
N GLY A 110 9.52 -22.02 11.40
CA GLY A 110 9.63 -22.69 12.71
C GLY A 110 9.32 -24.19 12.65
N PRO A 111 8.14 -24.59 12.17
CA PRO A 111 7.80 -26.00 11.95
C PRO A 111 8.81 -26.73 11.03
N ILE A 112 9.27 -26.09 9.95
CA ILE A 112 10.28 -26.66 9.05
C ILE A 112 11.61 -26.87 9.80
N ALA A 113 12.03 -25.89 10.58
CA ALA A 113 13.25 -26.00 11.38
C ALA A 113 13.17 -27.12 12.42
N LEU A 114 12.01 -27.31 13.04
CA LEU A 114 11.78 -28.41 13.98
C LEU A 114 11.90 -29.78 13.27
N LEU A 115 11.29 -29.93 12.11
CA LEU A 115 11.40 -31.18 11.33
C LEU A 115 12.86 -31.47 10.92
N LEU A 116 13.60 -30.46 10.46
CA LEU A 116 15.01 -30.60 10.12
C LEU A 116 15.87 -30.96 11.32
N PHE A 117 15.59 -30.38 12.48
CA PHE A 117 16.28 -30.70 13.73
C PHE A 117 16.02 -32.14 14.20
N LEU A 118 14.80 -32.68 14.04
CA LEU A 118 14.49 -34.07 14.37
C LEU A 118 15.26 -35.06 13.49
N ILE A 119 15.58 -34.69 12.26
CA ILE A 119 16.37 -35.52 11.32
C ILE A 119 17.87 -35.33 11.56
N HIS A 120 18.29 -34.10 11.88
CA HIS A 120 19.67 -33.69 12.10
C HIS A 120 19.84 -32.93 13.40
N PRO A 121 20.01 -33.62 14.56
CA PRO A 121 20.09 -32.98 15.86
C PRO A 121 21.22 -31.96 16.04
N ASP A 122 22.26 -32.06 15.21
CA ASP A 122 23.40 -31.12 15.22
C ASP A 122 23.02 -29.73 14.69
N ALA A 123 21.82 -29.57 14.10
CA ALA A 123 21.36 -28.32 13.50
C ALA A 123 20.62 -27.40 14.48
N ILE A 124 21.03 -27.33 15.75
CA ILE A 124 20.36 -26.53 16.80
C ILE A 124 20.25 -25.04 16.44
N SER A 125 21.26 -24.47 15.78
CA SER A 125 21.25 -23.07 15.35
C SER A 125 20.29 -22.82 14.17
N GLY A 126 20.09 -23.83 13.31
CA GLY A 126 19.01 -23.81 12.29
C GLY A 126 17.64 -23.77 12.95
N LEU A 127 17.44 -24.48 14.05
CA LEU A 127 16.23 -24.44 14.85
C LEU A 127 15.98 -23.04 15.41
N ILE A 128 16.98 -22.44 16.06
CA ILE A 128 16.88 -21.09 16.61
C ILE A 128 16.53 -20.07 15.53
N LEU A 129 17.20 -20.13 14.37
CA LEU A 129 16.96 -19.23 13.25
C LEU A 129 15.56 -19.41 12.65
N GLY A 130 15.10 -20.64 12.47
CA GLY A 130 13.75 -20.94 11.98
C GLY A 130 12.66 -20.40 12.90
N PHE A 131 12.83 -20.56 14.22
CA PHE A 131 11.90 -19.97 15.21
C PHE A 131 11.97 -18.44 15.21
N SER A 132 13.15 -17.84 15.00
CA SER A 132 13.28 -16.39 14.88
C SER A 132 12.51 -15.85 13.67
N TYR A 133 12.62 -16.50 12.50
CA TYR A 133 11.81 -16.15 11.33
C TYR A 133 10.31 -16.37 11.56
N SER A 134 9.96 -17.46 12.22
CA SER A 134 8.55 -17.75 12.55
C SER A 134 7.96 -16.68 13.48
N PHE A 135 8.72 -16.25 14.48
CA PHE A 135 8.32 -15.15 15.36
C PHE A 135 8.20 -13.83 14.61
N LEU A 136 9.15 -13.53 13.71
CA LEU A 136 9.08 -12.34 12.84
C LEU A 136 7.83 -12.36 11.97
N GLY A 137 7.52 -13.48 11.31
CA GLY A 137 6.31 -13.62 10.50
C GLY A 137 5.03 -13.44 11.33
N TYR A 138 5.00 -14.01 12.53
CA TYR A 138 3.87 -13.84 13.46
C TYR A 138 3.70 -12.38 13.88
N THR A 139 4.78 -11.69 14.24
CA THR A 139 4.72 -10.27 14.63
C THR A 139 4.26 -9.40 13.48
N MET A 140 4.79 -9.59 12.26
CA MET A 140 4.35 -8.88 11.07
C MET A 140 2.85 -9.07 10.83
N LEU A 141 2.35 -10.32 10.93
CA LEU A 141 0.92 -10.61 10.74
C LEU A 141 0.04 -10.00 11.83
N LYS A 142 0.54 -9.96 13.07
CA LYS A 142 -0.20 -9.39 14.21
C LYS A 142 -0.24 -7.86 14.19
N MET A 143 0.83 -7.23 13.77
CA MET A 143 0.94 -5.76 13.77
C MET A 143 0.17 -5.10 12.64
N THR A 144 -0.09 -5.80 11.53
CA THR A 144 -0.84 -5.20 10.43
C THR A 144 -2.34 -5.31 10.61
N GLU A 145 -3.04 -4.19 10.51
CA GLU A 145 -4.50 -4.11 10.45
C GLU A 145 -5.04 -4.44 9.06
N TYR A 146 -4.22 -4.22 8.02
CA TYR A 146 -4.56 -4.38 6.60
C TYR A 146 -4.44 -5.83 6.12
N ARG A 147 -5.18 -6.73 6.78
CA ARG A 147 -5.25 -8.12 6.32
C ARG A 147 -6.23 -8.25 5.15
N PRO A 148 -5.97 -9.14 4.18
CA PRO A 148 -6.88 -9.37 3.07
C PRO A 148 -8.32 -9.69 3.46
N SER A 149 -8.53 -10.27 4.66
CA SER A 149 -9.86 -10.58 5.21
C SER A 149 -10.61 -9.36 5.76
N HIS A 150 -9.91 -8.28 6.07
CA HIS A 150 -10.49 -7.05 6.66
C HIS A 150 -10.66 -5.93 5.62
N ILE A 151 -10.05 -6.10 4.45
CA ILE A 151 -10.10 -5.10 3.38
C ILE A 151 -11.36 -5.33 2.56
N HIS A 152 -12.22 -4.31 2.43
CA HIS A 152 -13.35 -4.37 1.53
C HIS A 152 -12.91 -4.33 0.05
N ARG A 153 -13.78 -4.80 -0.85
CA ARG A 153 -13.53 -4.84 -2.29
C ARG A 153 -14.23 -3.71 -3.06
N SER A 154 -14.85 -2.79 -2.33
CA SER A 154 -15.51 -1.63 -2.91
C SER A 154 -14.49 -0.63 -3.45
N PRO A 155 -14.90 0.28 -4.35
CA PRO A 155 -14.02 1.37 -4.79
C PRO A 155 -13.53 2.21 -3.61
N LEU A 156 -12.24 2.59 -3.63
CA LEU A 156 -11.67 3.50 -2.65
C LEU A 156 -12.16 4.94 -2.88
N ILE A 157 -12.27 5.30 -4.15
CA ILE A 157 -12.72 6.62 -4.60
C ILE A 157 -13.71 6.42 -5.74
N THR A 158 -14.84 7.12 -5.69
CA THR A 158 -15.77 7.21 -6.81
C THR A 158 -15.99 8.68 -7.15
N LEU A 159 -15.72 9.03 -8.41
CA LEU A 159 -15.96 10.35 -8.97
C LEU A 159 -17.31 10.32 -9.67
N GLY A 160 -18.33 10.80 -8.99
CA GLY A 160 -19.69 10.89 -9.53
C GLY A 160 -20.01 12.27 -10.10
N PRO A 161 -21.12 12.41 -10.88
CA PRO A 161 -21.54 13.71 -11.39
C PRO A 161 -21.84 14.74 -10.30
N ASP A 162 -22.43 14.29 -9.19
CA ASP A 162 -22.89 15.17 -8.12
C ASP A 162 -21.95 15.21 -6.91
N HIS A 163 -21.13 14.18 -6.72
CA HIS A 163 -20.33 14.03 -5.53
C HIS A 163 -19.04 13.23 -5.76
N LEU A 164 -18.07 13.49 -4.91
CA LEU A 164 -16.90 12.65 -4.65
C LEU A 164 -17.25 11.69 -3.50
N SER A 165 -17.04 10.40 -3.69
CA SER A 165 -17.18 9.39 -2.63
C SER A 165 -15.81 8.83 -2.28
N ILE A 166 -15.48 8.80 -0.98
CA ILE A 166 -14.22 8.23 -0.47
C ILE A 166 -14.58 7.17 0.57
N GLN A 167 -14.04 5.97 0.38
CA GLN A 167 -14.24 4.84 1.30
C GLN A 167 -12.86 4.25 1.67
N PRO A 168 -12.27 4.62 2.81
CA PRO A 168 -11.03 4.03 3.29
C PRO A 168 -11.14 2.51 3.46
N LEU A 169 -10.02 1.77 3.25
CA LEU A 169 -10.00 0.30 3.17
C LEU A 169 -10.63 -0.46 4.35
N LEU A 170 -10.60 0.13 5.53
CA LEU A 170 -11.13 -0.49 6.76
C LEU A 170 -12.52 0.03 7.16
N HIS A 171 -13.12 0.90 6.35
CA HIS A 171 -14.43 1.48 6.62
C HIS A 171 -15.51 0.89 5.72
N ASP A 172 -16.61 0.46 6.31
CA ASP A 172 -17.72 -0.18 5.57
C ASP A 172 -18.59 0.83 4.79
N ASN A 173 -18.57 2.09 5.20
CA ASN A 173 -19.42 3.12 4.62
C ASN A 173 -18.61 4.19 3.88
N PRO A 174 -18.98 4.55 2.64
CA PRO A 174 -18.38 5.65 1.92
C PRO A 174 -18.83 7.00 2.49
N THR A 175 -17.88 7.94 2.56
CA THR A 175 -18.18 9.34 2.83
C THR A 175 -18.40 10.05 1.50
N ARG A 176 -19.58 10.66 1.31
CA ARG A 176 -19.97 11.38 0.10
C ARG A 176 -19.84 12.89 0.32
N ILE A 177 -19.05 13.55 -0.51
CA ILE A 177 -18.83 14.99 -0.48
C ILE A 177 -19.34 15.59 -1.79
N ARG A 178 -20.34 16.47 -1.71
CA ARG A 178 -20.90 17.12 -2.90
C ARG A 178 -19.92 18.11 -3.50
N TRP A 179 -19.89 18.21 -4.83
CA TRP A 179 -19.01 19.13 -5.55
C TRP A 179 -19.31 20.61 -5.29
N ASP A 180 -20.60 20.95 -4.99
CA ASP A 180 -21.01 22.31 -4.68
C ASP A 180 -20.41 22.84 -3.36
N ARG A 181 -19.93 21.94 -2.49
CA ARG A 181 -19.18 22.30 -1.27
C ARG A 181 -17.71 22.61 -1.53
N ASN A 182 -17.26 22.58 -2.78
CA ASN A 182 -15.89 22.90 -3.17
C ASN A 182 -14.84 22.09 -2.38
N PRO A 183 -14.85 20.76 -2.45
CA PRO A 183 -13.89 19.93 -1.73
C PRO A 183 -12.46 20.20 -2.21
N GLN A 184 -11.52 20.38 -1.28
CA GLN A 184 -10.11 20.62 -1.54
C GLN A 184 -9.24 19.80 -0.58
N ILE A 185 -8.11 19.26 -1.07
CA ILE A 185 -7.12 18.63 -0.21
C ILE A 185 -6.30 19.72 0.43
N GLU A 186 -6.41 19.86 1.76
CA GLU A 186 -5.62 20.83 2.55
C GLU A 186 -4.20 20.34 2.79
N GLY A 187 -4.03 19.05 2.97
CA GLY A 187 -2.74 18.46 3.24
C GLY A 187 -2.84 17.06 3.83
N PHE A 188 -1.71 16.59 4.30
CA PHE A 188 -1.54 15.25 4.84
C PHE A 188 -0.89 15.30 6.21
N GLU A 189 -1.38 14.46 7.11
CA GLU A 189 -0.79 14.23 8.42
C GLU A 189 -0.21 12.82 8.47
N LEU A 190 1.03 12.69 8.97
CA LEU A 190 1.60 11.39 9.25
C LEU A 190 1.35 11.06 10.72
N PHE A 191 0.55 10.05 10.96
CA PHE A 191 0.28 9.51 12.26
C PHE A 191 0.91 8.13 12.42
N VAL A 192 1.58 7.87 13.53
CA VAL A 192 2.17 6.55 13.81
C VAL A 192 1.35 5.86 14.89
N ALA A 193 0.66 4.79 14.51
CA ALA A 193 -0.06 3.92 15.43
C ALA A 193 0.44 2.48 15.32
N ALA A 194 0.55 1.79 16.43
CA ALA A 194 1.00 0.39 16.50
C ALA A 194 2.31 0.11 15.72
N ASN A 195 3.22 1.09 15.66
CA ASN A 195 4.47 1.08 14.88
C ASN A 195 4.29 1.09 13.35
N GLU A 196 3.09 1.33 12.86
CA GLU A 196 2.83 1.56 11.44
C GLU A 196 2.59 3.05 11.16
N PRO A 197 3.19 3.61 10.09
CA PRO A 197 2.87 4.96 9.66
C PRO A 197 1.54 4.96 8.93
N HIS A 198 0.60 5.76 9.40
CA HIS A 198 -0.69 6.03 8.77
C HIS A 198 -0.66 7.40 8.14
N GLN A 199 -1.14 7.51 6.92
CA GLN A 199 -1.23 8.77 6.22
C GLN A 199 -2.69 9.21 6.19
N LEU A 200 -2.98 10.31 6.87
CA LEU A 200 -4.29 10.91 6.96
C LEU A 200 -4.40 12.06 5.96
N MET A 201 -5.34 11.96 5.04
CA MET A 201 -5.67 13.02 4.08
C MET A 201 -6.76 13.91 4.65
N HIS A 202 -6.51 15.20 4.70
CA HIS A 202 -7.46 16.22 5.15
C HIS A 202 -8.13 16.86 3.94
N VAL A 203 -9.46 16.77 3.87
CA VAL A 203 -10.28 17.35 2.81
C VAL A 203 -11.18 18.39 3.44
N SER A 204 -10.99 19.66 3.11
CA SER A 204 -11.88 20.75 3.52
C SER A 204 -13.01 20.93 2.52
N THR A 205 -14.06 21.59 3.01
CA THR A 205 -15.21 22.02 2.21
C THR A 205 -15.59 23.44 2.60
N ARG A 206 -16.18 24.19 1.67
CA ARG A 206 -16.54 25.60 1.86
C ARG A 206 -17.44 25.86 3.08
N ASP A 207 -18.31 24.89 3.40
CA ASP A 207 -19.37 25.06 4.39
C ASP A 207 -19.05 24.42 5.76
N SER A 208 -17.87 23.83 5.94
CA SER A 208 -17.48 23.14 7.17
C SER A 208 -16.20 23.74 7.73
N GLU A 209 -16.23 24.09 9.02
CA GLU A 209 -15.00 24.47 9.76
C GLU A 209 -14.11 23.24 10.03
N ASP A 210 -14.69 22.04 10.01
CA ASP A 210 -13.97 20.79 10.22
C ASP A 210 -13.64 20.11 8.89
N ALA A 211 -12.38 19.72 8.70
CA ALA A 211 -11.96 18.92 7.56
C ALA A 211 -12.41 17.47 7.72
N PHE A 212 -12.77 16.82 6.61
CA PHE A 212 -12.91 15.38 6.57
C PHE A 212 -11.52 14.75 6.60
N VAL A 213 -11.32 13.77 7.48
CA VAL A 213 -10.04 13.07 7.63
C VAL A 213 -10.18 11.64 7.16
N PHE A 214 -9.36 11.24 6.19
CA PHE A 214 -9.39 9.92 5.60
C PHE A 214 -8.05 9.24 5.73
N GLU A 215 -8.05 8.01 6.20
CA GLU A 215 -6.88 7.15 6.12
C GLU A 215 -6.76 6.52 4.74
N MET A 216 -5.76 6.96 3.96
CA MET A 216 -5.65 6.65 2.54
C MET A 216 -4.53 5.64 2.25
N ARG A 217 -4.71 4.38 2.65
CA ARG A 217 -3.85 3.28 2.22
C ARG A 217 -4.39 2.61 0.95
N GLY A 218 -3.49 2.05 0.17
CA GLY A 218 -3.86 1.37 -1.08
C GLY A 218 -4.37 2.30 -2.17
N MET A 219 -3.94 3.56 -2.16
CA MET A 219 -4.31 4.55 -3.18
C MET A 219 -4.01 4.02 -4.59
N PRO A 220 -5.02 4.00 -5.49
CA PRO A 220 -4.84 3.57 -6.87
C PRO A 220 -4.11 4.59 -7.74
N ILE A 221 -4.09 5.85 -7.31
CA ILE A 221 -3.46 7.01 -7.96
C ILE A 221 -2.57 7.75 -6.97
N CYS A 222 -1.70 8.62 -7.49
CA CYS A 222 -0.93 9.53 -6.65
C CYS A 222 -1.84 10.63 -6.07
N TYR A 223 -1.47 11.19 -4.93
CA TYR A 223 -2.26 12.26 -4.32
C TYR A 223 -2.34 13.51 -5.17
N TRP A 224 -1.25 13.86 -5.88
CA TRP A 224 -1.26 14.98 -6.81
C TRP A 224 -2.27 14.78 -7.95
N GLN A 225 -2.45 13.53 -8.40
CA GLN A 225 -3.45 13.18 -9.41
C GLN A 225 -4.87 13.37 -8.86
N LEU A 226 -5.12 12.91 -7.63
CA LEU A 226 -6.42 13.12 -6.98
C LEU A 226 -6.70 14.60 -6.78
N ALA A 227 -5.73 15.38 -6.26
CA ALA A 227 -5.88 16.81 -6.06
C ALA A 227 -6.19 17.54 -7.38
N ARG A 228 -5.51 17.15 -8.48
CA ARG A 228 -5.75 17.70 -9.80
C ARG A 228 -7.16 17.41 -10.32
N LEU A 229 -7.62 16.15 -10.16
CA LEU A 229 -8.99 15.77 -10.55
C LEU A 229 -10.03 16.54 -9.73
N MET A 230 -9.85 16.62 -8.40
CA MET A 230 -10.76 17.39 -7.54
C MET A 230 -10.83 18.85 -7.97
N ASN A 231 -9.69 19.50 -8.16
CA ASN A 231 -9.62 20.90 -8.59
C ASN A 231 -10.28 21.10 -9.96
N HIS A 232 -10.07 20.19 -10.91
CA HIS A 232 -10.69 20.25 -12.22
C HIS A 232 -12.22 20.18 -12.13
N PHE A 233 -12.76 19.18 -11.45
CA PHE A 233 -14.21 19.02 -11.35
C PHE A 233 -14.90 20.06 -10.48
N VAL A 234 -14.17 20.71 -9.60
CA VAL A 234 -14.65 21.90 -8.88
C VAL A 234 -14.73 23.10 -9.83
N ALA A 235 -13.71 23.32 -10.66
CA ALA A 235 -13.62 24.45 -11.59
C ALA A 235 -14.51 24.30 -12.83
N HIS A 236 -14.75 23.05 -13.28
CA HIS A 236 -15.47 22.71 -14.51
C HIS A 236 -16.69 21.82 -14.21
N PRO A 237 -17.80 22.39 -13.68
CA PRO A 237 -19.01 21.64 -13.37
C PRO A 237 -19.67 20.99 -14.59
N GLU A 238 -19.48 21.54 -15.79
CA GLU A 238 -19.95 21.00 -17.06
C GLU A 238 -19.39 19.63 -17.40
N ASP A 239 -18.16 19.35 -16.99
CA ASP A 239 -17.47 18.08 -17.27
C ASP A 239 -17.95 16.93 -16.38
N ARG A 240 -18.62 17.25 -15.25
CA ARG A 240 -19.10 16.24 -14.27
C ARG A 240 -20.12 15.27 -14.86
N ALA A 241 -20.95 15.74 -15.80
CA ALA A 241 -21.95 14.89 -16.46
C ALA A 241 -21.29 13.72 -17.23
N THR A 242 -20.05 13.92 -17.69
CA THR A 242 -19.27 12.90 -18.42
C THR A 242 -18.83 11.75 -17.52
N LEU A 243 -18.70 11.96 -16.19
CA LEU A 243 -18.24 10.93 -15.24
C LEU A 243 -19.15 9.70 -15.17
N GLY A 244 -20.46 9.85 -15.44
CA GLY A 244 -21.40 8.75 -15.52
C GLY A 244 -21.46 8.05 -16.88
N THR A 245 -20.58 8.39 -17.83
CA THR A 245 -20.61 7.89 -19.19
C THR A 245 -19.35 7.08 -19.55
N PRO A 246 -19.38 6.28 -20.63
CA PRO A 246 -18.19 5.58 -21.13
C PRO A 246 -17.03 6.49 -21.55
N GLN A 247 -17.26 7.79 -21.69
CA GLN A 247 -16.25 8.81 -22.03
C GLN A 247 -15.50 9.32 -20.80
N GLY A 248 -16.01 9.09 -19.60
CA GLY A 248 -15.41 9.54 -18.34
C GLY A 248 -13.95 9.10 -18.13
N PRO A 249 -13.57 7.84 -18.39
CA PRO A 249 -12.17 7.41 -18.27
C PRO A 249 -11.22 8.17 -19.18
N GLN A 250 -11.65 8.49 -20.41
CA GLN A 250 -10.86 9.28 -21.35
C GLN A 250 -10.66 10.71 -20.83
N LEU A 251 -11.72 11.35 -20.37
CA LEU A 251 -11.66 12.70 -19.79
C LEU A 251 -10.66 12.73 -18.60
N ILE A 252 -10.74 11.76 -17.68
CA ILE A 252 -9.79 11.69 -16.55
C ILE A 252 -8.36 11.53 -17.06
N THR A 253 -8.15 10.67 -18.05
CA THR A 253 -6.81 10.49 -18.65
C THR A 253 -6.28 11.78 -19.25
N ASP A 254 -7.11 12.51 -19.98
CA ASP A 254 -6.74 13.79 -20.61
C ASP A 254 -6.39 14.85 -19.55
N ILE A 255 -7.18 14.94 -18.45
CA ILE A 255 -6.89 15.82 -17.33
C ILE A 255 -5.53 15.48 -16.70
N LEU A 256 -5.22 14.21 -16.51
CA LEU A 256 -3.98 13.77 -15.86
C LEU A 256 -2.75 13.93 -16.76
N THR A 257 -2.92 13.91 -18.08
CA THR A 257 -1.81 14.01 -19.05
C THR A 257 -1.55 15.44 -19.55
N ALA A 258 -2.51 16.36 -19.43
CA ALA A 258 -2.43 17.75 -19.94
C ALA A 258 -1.48 18.67 -19.16
N GLY A 259 -0.60 18.19 -18.27
CA GLY A 259 0.26 19.01 -17.42
C GLY A 259 1.73 18.66 -17.45
#